data_1e58db1f9fed2f2fd825515d2e376e06
#
_entry.id   1e58db1f9fed2f2fd825515d2e376e06
#
_cell.length_a   1.000
_cell.length_b   1.000
_cell.length_c   1.000
_cell.angle_alpha   90.00
_cell.angle_beta   90.00
_cell.angle_gamma   90.00
#
_symmetry.space_group_name_H-M   'P 1'
#
loop_
_entity.id
_entity.type
_entity.pdbx_description
1 polymer ?
#
loop_
_entity_poly.entity_id
_entity_poly.type
_entity_poly.pdbx_seq_one_letter_code
_entity_poly.pdbx_strand_id
1 'polypeptide(L)'
;MNKIVDMIKVNDVDCFRDNAHMHKTFMTSSSAKEYIKRIDMRELLKLPKSHRCIFHDDKRASASIYQTKNGVYRYKCFSPICRANSSLDIIGVVSALQDCDYNNAFDYLTNALGITYKYDNGQSFLSQCSDIIGKNRAFLDYCKTNKSQALKIIGTNINVLYALYDIAKKQDFTKLKLQKLIIGASAAEIQAEIKRQIKVTRALAILAYFGLIRRVPPYEIAIKRMDTLIRLKNLHSRNRIISQTEIIRFEPNDEAAFAKLEQRAGEWLTKGYTTRTFSFDTVRAKDSIFAANRLFPNK
;
A
#
# COMPACT_ATOMS: atom_id res chain seq x y z
N MET A 1 -24.88 35.58 -0.51
CA MET A 1 -24.84 34.11 -0.34
C MET A 1 -23.80 33.55 -1.29
N ASN A 2 -22.99 32.58 -0.90
CA ASN A 2 -21.93 32.04 -1.77
C ASN A 2 -22.50 30.85 -2.58
N LYS A 3 -22.66 31.06 -3.90
CA LYS A 3 -23.27 30.05 -4.82
C LYS A 3 -22.63 28.66 -4.71
N ILE A 4 -21.30 28.56 -4.62
CA ILE A 4 -20.60 27.31 -4.47
C ILE A 4 -20.95 26.58 -3.17
N VAL A 5 -20.98 27.31 -2.06
CA VAL A 5 -21.38 26.78 -0.74
C VAL A 5 -22.81 26.24 -0.77
N ASP A 6 -23.72 26.96 -1.44
CA ASP A 6 -25.12 26.55 -1.54
C ASP A 6 -25.26 25.31 -2.43
N MET A 7 -24.52 25.21 -3.54
CA MET A 7 -24.45 24.00 -4.38
C MET A 7 -23.91 22.79 -3.61
N ILE A 8 -22.87 22.96 -2.80
CA ILE A 8 -22.33 21.88 -1.95
C ILE A 8 -23.39 21.38 -0.95
N LYS A 9 -24.15 22.30 -0.32
CA LYS A 9 -25.22 21.93 0.65
C LYS A 9 -26.30 21.04 0.05
N VAL A 10 -26.59 21.20 -1.24
CA VAL A 10 -27.58 20.39 -1.96
C VAL A 10 -26.97 19.23 -2.74
N ASN A 11 -25.73 18.90 -2.47
CA ASN A 11 -24.96 17.80 -3.08
C ASN A 11 -24.85 17.92 -4.61
N ASP A 12 -24.77 19.15 -5.15
CA ASP A 12 -24.59 19.39 -6.58
C ASP A 12 -23.15 19.15 -6.99
N VAL A 13 -22.90 18.12 -7.81
CA VAL A 13 -21.57 17.72 -8.27
C VAL A 13 -20.98 18.65 -9.34
N ASP A 14 -21.80 19.49 -9.97
CA ASP A 14 -21.35 20.43 -11.01
C ASP A 14 -20.73 21.71 -10.42
N CYS A 15 -20.70 21.83 -9.09
CA CYS A 15 -20.20 23.04 -8.41
C CYS A 15 -18.75 23.40 -8.73
N PHE A 16 -17.94 22.42 -9.21
CA PHE A 16 -16.53 22.61 -9.56
C PHE A 16 -16.22 22.38 -11.04
N ARG A 17 -17.21 22.36 -11.91
CA ARG A 17 -17.08 22.01 -13.34
C ARG A 17 -15.94 22.74 -14.07
N ASP A 18 -15.69 23.99 -13.73
CA ASP A 18 -14.67 24.83 -14.38
C ASP A 18 -13.37 24.93 -13.55
N ASN A 19 -13.15 24.02 -12.62
CA ASN A 19 -11.97 24.06 -11.77
C ASN A 19 -10.76 23.41 -12.43
N ALA A 20 -9.59 24.05 -12.40
CA ALA A 20 -8.33 23.54 -12.96
C ALA A 20 -7.83 22.23 -12.31
N HIS A 21 -8.41 21.84 -11.19
CA HIS A 21 -8.05 20.62 -10.46
C HIS A 21 -8.86 19.39 -10.84
N MET A 22 -9.76 19.50 -11.83
CA MET A 22 -10.60 18.40 -12.30
C MET A 22 -9.82 17.32 -13.05
N HIS A 23 -10.44 16.14 -13.14
CA HIS A 23 -9.99 15.01 -13.96
C HIS A 23 -8.58 14.50 -13.66
N LYS A 24 -8.20 14.47 -12.39
CA LYS A 24 -6.92 13.89 -11.93
C LYS A 24 -7.08 12.43 -11.56
N THR A 25 -6.11 11.60 -11.96
CA THR A 25 -6.07 10.18 -11.58
C THR A 25 -4.94 9.91 -10.60
N PHE A 26 -5.24 9.22 -9.51
CA PHE A 26 -4.29 8.85 -8.48
C PHE A 26 -4.17 7.33 -8.36
N MET A 27 -3.08 6.86 -7.75
CA MET A 27 -2.91 5.41 -7.50
C MET A 27 -3.77 4.96 -6.33
N THR A 28 -3.95 5.81 -5.31
CA THR A 28 -4.67 5.45 -4.09
C THR A 28 -5.60 6.56 -3.62
N SER A 29 -6.66 6.22 -2.89
CA SER A 29 -7.56 7.17 -2.26
C SER A 29 -6.83 8.09 -1.27
N SER A 30 -5.78 7.61 -0.57
CA SER A 30 -4.95 8.45 0.30
C SER A 30 -4.21 9.54 -0.46
N SER A 31 -3.66 9.21 -1.64
CA SER A 31 -3.00 10.20 -2.50
C SER A 31 -4.00 11.23 -3.02
N ALA A 32 -5.20 10.80 -3.38
CA ALA A 32 -6.29 11.68 -3.77
C ALA A 32 -6.73 12.58 -2.60
N LYS A 33 -6.89 12.04 -1.38
CA LYS A 33 -7.20 12.81 -0.16
C LYS A 33 -6.15 13.87 0.13
N GLU A 34 -4.87 13.52 0.09
CA GLU A 34 -3.78 14.47 0.31
C GLU A 34 -3.72 15.56 -0.77
N TYR A 35 -4.00 15.21 -2.02
CA TYR A 35 -4.10 16.19 -3.10
C TYR A 35 -5.25 17.16 -2.86
N ILE A 36 -6.46 16.67 -2.60
CA ILE A 36 -7.67 17.48 -2.36
C ILE A 36 -7.45 18.46 -1.21
N LYS A 37 -6.82 18.05 -0.11
CA LYS A 37 -6.51 18.91 1.04
C LYS A 37 -5.53 20.04 0.72
N ARG A 38 -4.74 19.92 -0.35
CA ARG A 38 -3.76 20.92 -0.79
C ARG A 38 -4.28 21.84 -1.88
N ILE A 39 -5.47 21.60 -2.44
CA ILE A 39 -6.13 22.55 -3.34
C ILE A 39 -6.40 23.83 -2.57
N ASP A 40 -6.15 24.99 -3.19
CA ASP A 40 -6.47 26.26 -2.56
C ASP A 40 -7.98 26.36 -2.32
N MET A 41 -8.35 26.25 -1.06
CA MET A 41 -9.75 26.26 -0.64
C MET A 41 -10.44 27.61 -0.95
N ARG A 42 -9.67 28.70 -1.07
CA ARG A 42 -10.21 30.02 -1.43
C ARG A 42 -10.68 30.04 -2.88
N GLU A 43 -9.87 29.43 -3.76
CA GLU A 43 -10.23 29.28 -5.18
C GLU A 43 -11.39 28.31 -5.34
N LEU A 44 -11.34 27.18 -4.64
CA LEU A 44 -12.37 26.15 -4.73
C LEU A 44 -13.73 26.63 -4.25
N LEU A 45 -13.77 27.34 -3.11
CA LEU A 45 -15.02 27.85 -2.53
C LEU A 45 -15.37 29.27 -3.00
N LYS A 46 -14.50 29.91 -3.80
CA LYS A 46 -14.62 31.34 -4.21
C LYS A 46 -14.82 32.25 -3.01
N LEU A 47 -14.02 32.07 -1.98
CA LEU A 47 -14.04 32.81 -0.74
C LEU A 47 -12.73 33.62 -0.57
N PRO A 48 -12.78 34.87 -0.09
CA PRO A 48 -11.58 35.62 0.29
C PRO A 48 -10.93 35.01 1.53
N LYS A 49 -9.66 35.37 1.78
CA LYS A 49 -8.91 34.89 2.95
C LYS A 49 -9.66 35.07 4.28
N SER A 50 -10.33 36.24 4.46
CA SER A 50 -11.16 36.57 5.61
C SER A 50 -12.56 36.82 5.14
N HIS A 51 -13.56 36.21 5.74
CA HIS A 51 -14.96 36.26 5.31
C HIS A 51 -15.92 35.95 6.46
N ARG A 52 -17.22 36.16 6.23
CA ARG A 52 -18.26 35.69 7.16
C ARG A 52 -18.32 34.18 7.18
N CYS A 53 -18.60 33.60 8.33
CA CYS A 53 -18.67 32.16 8.45
C CYS A 53 -19.74 31.56 7.54
N ILE A 54 -19.43 30.45 6.91
CA ILE A 54 -20.37 29.72 6.03
C ILE A 54 -21.30 28.74 6.78
N PHE A 55 -21.06 28.57 8.09
CA PHE A 55 -21.81 27.63 8.93
C PHE A 55 -22.84 28.28 9.84
N HIS A 56 -22.76 29.58 10.04
CA HIS A 56 -23.73 30.35 10.82
C HIS A 56 -23.79 31.81 10.33
N ASP A 57 -24.85 32.51 10.68
CA ASP A 57 -24.99 33.89 10.29
C ASP A 57 -24.08 34.79 11.14
N ASP A 58 -23.30 35.63 10.48
CA ASP A 58 -22.36 36.57 11.08
C ASP A 58 -22.53 37.98 10.52
N LYS A 59 -22.51 38.96 11.41
CA LYS A 59 -22.53 40.39 11.02
C LYS A 59 -21.14 40.85 10.56
N ARG A 60 -20.06 40.22 11.01
CA ARG A 60 -18.65 40.59 10.73
C ARG A 60 -17.89 39.37 10.19
N ALA A 61 -16.72 39.60 9.56
CA ALA A 61 -15.83 38.55 9.14
C ALA A 61 -15.25 37.81 10.37
N SER A 62 -15.71 36.61 10.60
CA SER A 62 -15.32 35.74 11.73
C SER A 62 -14.63 34.46 11.33
N ALA A 63 -14.41 34.26 10.03
CA ALA A 63 -13.76 33.06 9.50
C ALA A 63 -12.58 33.41 8.58
N SER A 64 -11.62 32.50 8.52
CA SER A 64 -10.49 32.62 7.60
C SER A 64 -10.07 31.27 7.01
N ILE A 65 -9.47 31.35 5.81
CA ILE A 65 -8.80 30.25 5.16
C ILE A 65 -7.30 30.52 5.17
N TYR A 66 -6.50 29.55 5.64
CA TYR A 66 -5.05 29.66 5.70
C TYR A 66 -4.39 28.34 5.30
N GLN A 67 -3.16 28.42 4.82
CA GLN A 67 -2.35 27.26 4.50
C GLN A 67 -1.40 26.93 5.66
N THR A 68 -1.35 25.66 6.03
CA THR A 68 -0.40 25.15 7.04
C THR A 68 1.00 24.99 6.44
N LYS A 69 2.02 24.85 7.30
CA LYS A 69 3.41 24.57 6.87
C LYS A 69 3.55 23.32 5.97
N ASN A 70 2.61 22.37 6.09
CA ASN A 70 2.59 21.16 5.27
C ASN A 70 1.83 21.32 3.95
N GLY A 71 1.44 22.54 3.58
CA GLY A 71 0.73 22.85 2.35
C GLY A 71 -0.77 22.52 2.35
N VAL A 72 -1.34 22.11 3.48
CA VAL A 72 -2.77 21.81 3.62
C VAL A 72 -3.55 23.08 3.91
N TYR A 73 -4.62 23.33 3.17
CA TYR A 73 -5.52 24.44 3.45
C TYR A 73 -6.50 24.09 4.58
N ARG A 74 -6.74 25.09 5.44
CA ARG A 74 -7.63 24.97 6.59
C ARG A 74 -8.61 26.13 6.63
N TYR A 75 -9.87 25.80 6.93
CA TYR A 75 -10.94 26.75 7.25
C TYR A 75 -11.09 26.83 8.77
N LYS A 76 -11.10 28.02 9.33
CA LYS A 76 -11.31 28.25 10.77
C LYS A 76 -12.30 29.35 10.98
N CYS A 77 -13.30 29.13 11.81
CA CYS A 77 -14.15 30.14 12.40
C CYS A 77 -13.66 30.46 13.81
N PHE A 78 -13.60 31.75 14.17
CA PHE A 78 -13.15 32.18 15.49
C PHE A 78 -14.29 32.24 16.52
N SER A 79 -15.52 31.96 16.13
CA SER A 79 -16.64 31.81 17.05
C SER A 79 -16.54 30.50 17.83
N PRO A 80 -16.57 30.52 19.19
CA PRO A 80 -16.40 29.33 20.01
C PRO A 80 -17.52 28.29 19.85
N ILE A 81 -18.71 28.73 19.43
CA ILE A 81 -19.88 27.85 19.22
C ILE A 81 -19.92 27.23 17.81
N CYS A 82 -19.04 27.66 16.92
CA CYS A 82 -19.02 27.15 15.54
C CYS A 82 -18.36 25.78 15.43
N ARG A 83 -18.96 24.85 14.65
CA ARG A 83 -18.37 23.59 14.35
C ARG A 83 -17.00 23.67 13.64
N ALA A 84 -16.68 24.78 12.99
CA ALA A 84 -15.40 25.05 12.35
C ALA A 84 -14.37 25.74 13.28
N ASN A 85 -14.62 25.85 14.57
CA ASN A 85 -13.66 26.41 15.53
C ASN A 85 -12.40 25.51 15.65
N SER A 86 -12.56 24.21 15.55
CA SER A 86 -11.47 23.24 15.58
C SER A 86 -10.58 23.23 14.32
N SER A 87 -10.89 24.06 13.33
CA SER A 87 -10.18 24.09 12.03
C SER A 87 -10.40 22.86 11.15
N LEU A 88 -11.03 23.04 10.01
CA LEU A 88 -11.41 21.97 9.08
C LEU A 88 -10.58 22.04 7.79
N ASP A 89 -10.19 20.90 7.23
CA ASP A 89 -9.76 20.84 5.83
C ASP A 89 -10.98 20.84 4.90
N ILE A 90 -10.78 20.88 3.59
CA ILE A 90 -11.89 20.98 2.63
C ILE A 90 -12.87 19.82 2.74
N ILE A 91 -12.38 18.58 3.04
CA ILE A 91 -13.23 17.41 3.23
C ILE A 91 -14.09 17.60 4.49
N GLY A 92 -13.49 18.09 5.58
CA GLY A 92 -14.20 18.42 6.81
C GLY A 92 -15.21 19.57 6.63
N VAL A 93 -14.90 20.54 5.77
CA VAL A 93 -15.85 21.62 5.41
C VAL A 93 -17.08 21.06 4.70
N VAL A 94 -16.87 20.20 3.69
CA VAL A 94 -17.97 19.54 2.96
C VAL A 94 -18.78 18.64 3.88
N SER A 95 -18.11 17.81 4.69
CA SER A 95 -18.75 16.98 5.71
C SER A 95 -19.69 17.80 6.63
N ALA A 96 -19.21 18.96 7.09
CA ALA A 96 -20.00 19.83 7.94
C ALA A 96 -21.13 20.58 7.19
N LEU A 97 -20.98 20.88 5.90
CA LEU A 97 -22.02 21.53 5.08
C LEU A 97 -23.16 20.57 4.71
N GLN A 98 -22.82 19.30 4.43
CA GLN A 98 -23.77 18.27 4.02
C GLN A 98 -24.30 17.43 5.20
N ASP A 99 -23.79 17.66 6.40
CA ASP A 99 -24.09 16.87 7.59
C ASP A 99 -23.85 15.35 7.38
N CYS A 100 -22.76 15.02 6.73
CA CYS A 100 -22.35 13.65 6.40
C CYS A 100 -21.00 13.30 7.04
N ASP A 101 -20.63 12.00 7.01
CA ASP A 101 -19.31 11.60 7.48
C ASP A 101 -18.19 12.03 6.52
N TYR A 102 -16.96 11.97 7.02
CA TYR A 102 -15.77 12.42 6.30
C TYR A 102 -15.49 11.61 5.00
N ASN A 103 -15.89 10.33 4.92
CA ASN A 103 -15.70 9.53 3.72
C ASN A 103 -16.74 9.88 2.67
N ASN A 104 -18.00 10.06 3.03
CA ASN A 104 -19.06 10.53 2.13
C ASN A 104 -18.72 11.91 1.54
N ALA A 105 -18.19 12.83 2.36
CA ALA A 105 -17.70 14.12 1.88
C ALA A 105 -16.51 14.00 0.92
N PHE A 106 -15.60 13.04 1.16
CA PHE A 106 -14.51 12.74 0.25
C PHE A 106 -15.00 12.17 -1.09
N ASP A 107 -15.96 11.24 -1.05
CA ASP A 107 -16.54 10.64 -2.26
C ASP A 107 -17.29 11.72 -3.08
N TYR A 108 -18.02 12.61 -2.42
CA TYR A 108 -18.61 13.76 -3.08
C TYR A 108 -17.56 14.63 -3.79
N LEU A 109 -16.47 15.00 -3.08
CA LEU A 109 -15.42 15.84 -3.66
C LEU A 109 -14.68 15.15 -4.83
N THR A 110 -14.44 13.85 -4.73
CA THR A 110 -13.83 13.11 -5.85
C THR A 110 -14.74 13.10 -7.07
N ASN A 111 -16.04 12.91 -6.87
CA ASN A 111 -17.04 12.96 -7.92
C ASN A 111 -17.14 14.36 -8.56
N ALA A 112 -17.30 15.38 -7.72
CA ALA A 112 -17.47 16.76 -8.17
C ALA A 112 -16.23 17.34 -8.87
N LEU A 113 -15.02 16.86 -8.52
CA LEU A 113 -13.75 17.22 -9.17
C LEU A 113 -13.36 16.26 -10.29
N GLY A 114 -14.13 15.21 -10.58
CA GLY A 114 -13.78 14.18 -11.56
C GLY A 114 -12.47 13.46 -11.20
N ILE A 115 -12.13 13.39 -9.91
CA ILE A 115 -10.92 12.74 -9.42
C ILE A 115 -11.18 11.24 -9.35
N THR A 116 -10.32 10.46 -9.99
CA THR A 116 -10.36 9.01 -9.96
C THR A 116 -9.14 8.45 -9.23
N TYR A 117 -9.29 7.28 -8.61
CA TYR A 117 -8.16 6.55 -8.04
C TYR A 117 -8.34 5.06 -8.28
N LYS A 118 -7.21 4.39 -8.57
CA LYS A 118 -7.22 2.97 -8.92
C LYS A 118 -7.54 2.08 -7.71
N TYR A 119 -7.23 2.57 -6.50
CA TYR A 119 -7.31 1.77 -5.29
C TYR A 119 -7.83 2.57 -4.10
N ASP A 120 -8.73 1.98 -3.35
CA ASP A 120 -9.25 2.55 -2.12
C ASP A 120 -8.46 2.09 -0.89
N ASN A 121 -8.08 2.97 0.03
CA ASN A 121 -7.11 2.66 1.09
C ASN A 121 -7.68 1.90 2.31
N GLY A 122 -8.97 1.67 2.37
CA GLY A 122 -9.58 0.94 3.48
C GLY A 122 -9.88 -0.51 3.12
N GLN A 123 -10.64 -0.70 2.06
CA GLN A 123 -10.91 -2.04 1.49
C GLN A 123 -9.83 -2.48 0.51
N SER A 124 -9.11 -1.57 -0.13
CA SER A 124 -8.32 -1.83 -1.31
C SER A 124 -6.96 -2.45 -1.03
N PHE A 125 -6.33 -2.22 0.13
CA PHE A 125 -5.07 -2.91 0.37
C PHE A 125 -5.32 -4.41 0.66
N LEU A 126 -6.37 -4.75 1.41
CA LEU A 126 -6.81 -6.14 1.58
C LEU A 126 -7.31 -6.73 0.25
N SER A 127 -8.03 -5.94 -0.54
CA SER A 127 -8.46 -6.33 -1.88
C SER A 127 -7.27 -6.52 -2.83
N GLN A 128 -6.30 -5.59 -2.85
CA GLN A 128 -5.06 -5.76 -3.63
C GLN A 128 -4.24 -6.96 -3.19
N CYS A 129 -4.13 -7.20 -1.88
CA CYS A 129 -3.49 -8.41 -1.36
C CYS A 129 -4.23 -9.66 -1.85
N SER A 130 -5.55 -9.63 -1.76
CA SER A 130 -6.41 -10.72 -2.22
C SER A 130 -6.29 -10.93 -3.74
N ASP A 131 -6.28 -9.86 -4.52
CA ASP A 131 -6.13 -9.90 -5.98
C ASP A 131 -4.74 -10.40 -6.40
N ILE A 132 -3.68 -9.91 -5.78
CA ILE A 132 -2.31 -10.39 -6.06
C ILE A 132 -2.18 -11.86 -5.68
N ILE A 133 -2.69 -12.24 -4.50
CA ILE A 133 -2.67 -13.63 -4.05
C ILE A 133 -3.52 -14.51 -4.97
N GLY A 134 -4.71 -14.03 -5.36
CA GLY A 134 -5.60 -14.72 -6.30
C GLY A 134 -4.94 -14.93 -7.67
N LYS A 135 -4.38 -13.87 -8.25
CA LYS A 135 -3.65 -13.93 -9.53
C LYS A 135 -2.44 -14.85 -9.46
N ASN A 136 -1.67 -14.77 -8.37
CA ASN A 136 -0.51 -15.64 -8.20
C ASN A 136 -0.91 -17.11 -7.99
N ARG A 137 -2.04 -17.39 -7.34
CA ARG A 137 -2.57 -18.76 -7.25
C ARG A 137 -3.04 -19.27 -8.60
N ALA A 138 -3.79 -18.47 -9.35
CA ALA A 138 -4.20 -18.82 -10.72
C ALA A 138 -2.99 -19.06 -11.64
N PHE A 139 -1.94 -18.23 -11.51
CA PHE A 139 -0.67 -18.46 -12.22
C PHE A 139 -0.01 -19.80 -11.84
N LEU A 140 0.00 -20.18 -10.56
CA LEU A 140 0.55 -21.46 -10.13
C LEU A 140 -0.28 -22.64 -10.67
N ASP A 141 -1.60 -22.48 -10.76
CA ASP A 141 -2.47 -23.50 -11.35
C ASP A 141 -2.27 -23.61 -12.87
N TYR A 142 -2.10 -22.48 -13.56
CA TYR A 142 -1.65 -22.45 -14.95
C TYR A 142 -0.32 -23.16 -15.15
N CYS A 143 0.68 -22.91 -14.30
CA CYS A 143 1.98 -23.59 -14.33
C CYS A 143 1.86 -25.11 -14.12
N LYS A 144 0.98 -25.56 -13.22
CA LYS A 144 0.70 -27.00 -13.02
C LYS A 144 0.07 -27.62 -14.26
N THR A 145 -0.94 -26.98 -14.84
CA THR A 145 -1.63 -27.44 -16.05
C THR A 145 -0.64 -27.57 -17.21
N ASN A 146 0.27 -26.61 -17.37
CA ASN A 146 1.29 -26.60 -18.40
C ASN A 146 2.54 -27.43 -18.04
N LYS A 147 2.46 -28.28 -17.02
CA LYS A 147 3.54 -29.22 -16.60
C LYS A 147 4.88 -28.51 -16.36
N SER A 148 4.86 -27.34 -15.75
CA SER A 148 6.04 -26.52 -15.47
C SER A 148 7.18 -27.34 -14.85
N GLN A 149 8.37 -27.24 -15.44
CA GLN A 149 9.58 -27.83 -14.90
C GLN A 149 10.05 -27.10 -13.64
N ALA A 150 9.88 -25.78 -13.61
CA ALA A 150 10.20 -24.97 -12.44
C ALA A 150 9.40 -25.42 -11.21
N LEU A 151 8.09 -25.68 -11.34
CA LEU A 151 7.29 -26.18 -10.21
C LEU A 151 7.72 -27.58 -9.75
N LYS A 152 8.17 -28.45 -10.66
CA LYS A 152 8.74 -29.75 -10.27
C LYS A 152 10.01 -29.58 -9.44
N ILE A 153 10.90 -28.64 -9.83
CA ILE A 153 12.14 -28.35 -9.09
C ILE A 153 11.81 -27.72 -7.73
N ILE A 154 10.92 -26.73 -7.69
CA ILE A 154 10.50 -26.07 -6.45
C ILE A 154 9.90 -27.09 -5.47
N GLY A 155 9.09 -28.01 -5.97
CA GLY A 155 8.51 -29.11 -5.20
C GLY A 155 7.79 -28.62 -3.92
N THR A 156 8.08 -29.27 -2.80
CA THR A 156 7.43 -28.95 -1.50
C THR A 156 7.73 -27.54 -0.96
N ASN A 157 8.76 -26.84 -1.50
CA ASN A 157 9.07 -25.47 -1.08
C ASN A 157 7.95 -24.49 -1.45
N ILE A 158 7.04 -24.84 -2.36
CA ILE A 158 5.85 -24.06 -2.68
C ILE A 158 4.94 -23.85 -1.46
N ASN A 159 4.96 -24.76 -0.48
CA ASN A 159 4.18 -24.62 0.75
C ASN A 159 4.60 -23.39 1.56
N VAL A 160 5.86 -22.96 1.45
CA VAL A 160 6.32 -21.70 2.06
C VAL A 160 5.62 -20.49 1.42
N LEU A 161 5.41 -20.51 0.10
CA LEU A 161 4.68 -19.43 -0.58
C LEU A 161 3.21 -19.37 -0.12
N TYR A 162 2.55 -20.51 0.02
CA TYR A 162 1.18 -20.56 0.55
C TYR A 162 1.11 -20.07 2.00
N ALA A 163 2.04 -20.47 2.86
CA ALA A 163 2.14 -19.97 4.23
C ALA A 163 2.34 -18.45 4.28
N LEU A 164 3.17 -17.89 3.39
CA LEU A 164 3.34 -16.43 3.27
C LEU A 164 2.04 -15.73 2.85
N TYR A 165 1.25 -16.33 1.95
CA TYR A 165 -0.07 -15.78 1.59
C TYR A 165 -1.04 -15.81 2.77
N ASP A 166 -1.03 -16.85 3.59
CA ASP A 166 -1.89 -16.96 4.76
C ASP A 166 -1.46 -15.98 5.87
N ILE A 167 -0.15 -15.79 6.07
CA ILE A 167 0.39 -14.75 6.95
C ILE A 167 -0.01 -13.36 6.43
N ALA A 168 0.10 -13.10 5.12
CA ALA A 168 -0.30 -11.86 4.52
C ALA A 168 -1.77 -11.51 4.79
N LYS A 169 -2.68 -12.49 4.72
CA LYS A 169 -4.11 -12.30 5.01
C LYS A 169 -4.39 -11.94 6.48
N LYS A 170 -3.56 -12.42 7.40
CA LYS A 170 -3.70 -12.21 8.85
C LYS A 170 -3.11 -10.86 9.31
N GLN A 171 -2.19 -10.27 8.53
CA GLN A 171 -1.53 -9.02 8.90
C GLN A 171 -2.45 -7.82 8.67
N ASP A 172 -2.57 -6.94 9.66
CA ASP A 172 -3.27 -5.66 9.53
C ASP A 172 -2.37 -4.64 8.80
N PHE A 173 -2.59 -4.52 7.51
CA PHE A 173 -1.84 -3.62 6.65
C PHE A 173 -2.40 -2.20 6.58
N THR A 174 -3.52 -1.91 7.24
CA THR A 174 -4.18 -0.60 7.17
C THR A 174 -3.26 0.54 7.65
N LYS A 175 -2.27 0.21 8.49
CA LYS A 175 -1.27 1.15 9.02
C LYS A 175 -0.02 1.28 8.15
N LEU A 176 0.18 0.41 7.18
CA LEU A 176 1.33 0.42 6.28
C LEU A 176 0.94 1.09 4.97
N LYS A 177 1.28 2.35 4.77
CA LYS A 177 1.14 3.07 3.48
C LYS A 177 2.13 2.51 2.43
N LEU A 178 2.00 1.23 2.10
CA LEU A 178 2.88 0.55 1.17
C LEU A 178 2.22 0.47 -0.22
N GLN A 179 2.94 0.94 -1.24
CA GLN A 179 2.53 0.80 -2.64
C GLN A 179 2.73 -0.63 -3.19
N LYS A 180 3.26 -1.55 -2.37
CA LYS A 180 3.64 -2.92 -2.76
C LYS A 180 3.32 -3.85 -1.61
N LEU A 181 2.86 -5.06 -1.91
CA LEU A 181 2.58 -6.07 -0.90
C LEU A 181 3.90 -6.58 -0.29
N ILE A 182 4.26 -5.99 0.85
CA ILE A 182 5.44 -6.37 1.63
C ILE A 182 4.96 -6.88 2.97
N ILE A 183 5.39 -8.08 3.34
CA ILE A 183 5.15 -8.66 4.66
C ILE A 183 6.47 -8.85 5.40
N GLY A 184 6.40 -8.84 6.72
CA GLY A 184 7.48 -9.29 7.57
C GLY A 184 7.07 -10.58 8.27
N ALA A 185 7.86 -11.65 8.15
CA ALA A 185 7.61 -12.92 8.83
C ALA A 185 8.91 -13.51 9.36
N SER A 186 8.90 -14.06 10.56
CA SER A 186 10.01 -14.86 11.07
C SER A 186 9.97 -16.27 10.48
N ALA A 187 11.11 -16.94 10.46
CA ALA A 187 11.16 -18.35 10.03
C ALA A 187 10.26 -19.25 10.88
N ALA A 188 10.11 -18.92 12.18
CA ALA A 188 9.24 -19.66 13.09
C ALA A 188 7.76 -19.46 12.76
N GLU A 189 7.32 -18.23 12.43
CA GLU A 189 5.95 -17.96 12.00
C GLU A 189 5.61 -18.69 10.70
N ILE A 190 6.54 -18.64 9.73
CA ILE A 190 6.37 -19.37 8.46
C ILE A 190 6.30 -20.89 8.72
N GLN A 191 7.17 -21.41 9.59
CA GLN A 191 7.18 -22.82 9.93
C GLN A 191 5.90 -23.26 10.66
N ALA A 192 5.31 -22.39 11.48
CA ALA A 192 4.06 -22.67 12.20
C ALA A 192 2.85 -22.86 11.25
N GLU A 193 2.84 -22.15 10.11
CA GLU A 193 1.80 -22.29 9.08
C GLU A 193 1.97 -23.57 8.23
N ILE A 194 3.15 -24.23 8.29
CA ILE A 194 3.48 -25.38 7.46
C ILE A 194 3.46 -26.65 8.30
N LYS A 195 2.64 -27.63 7.92
CA LYS A 195 2.53 -28.91 8.64
C LYS A 195 3.79 -29.78 8.60
N ARG A 196 4.78 -29.46 7.77
CA ARG A 196 6.02 -30.25 7.57
C ARG A 196 7.24 -29.41 7.91
N GLN A 197 8.27 -30.04 8.43
CA GLN A 197 9.58 -29.40 8.65
C GLN A 197 10.25 -29.03 7.32
N ILE A 198 10.46 -27.73 7.10
CA ILE A 198 11.12 -27.19 5.90
C ILE A 198 12.22 -26.21 6.35
N LYS A 199 13.38 -26.22 5.68
CA LYS A 199 14.39 -25.18 5.88
C LYS A 199 13.94 -23.88 5.24
N VAL A 200 13.19 -23.06 6.01
CA VAL A 200 12.48 -21.86 5.54
C VAL A 200 13.40 -20.90 4.78
N THR A 201 14.57 -20.56 5.31
CA THR A 201 15.51 -19.63 4.65
C THR A 201 15.93 -20.12 3.25
N ARG A 202 16.15 -21.42 3.10
CA ARG A 202 16.48 -22.03 1.81
C ARG A 202 15.29 -22.00 0.88
N ALA A 203 14.11 -22.34 1.36
CA ALA A 203 12.90 -22.32 0.56
C ALA A 203 12.57 -20.89 0.05
N LEU A 204 12.75 -19.88 0.90
CA LEU A 204 12.61 -18.49 0.50
C LEU A 204 13.62 -18.08 -0.59
N ALA A 205 14.86 -18.52 -0.49
CA ALA A 205 15.87 -18.27 -1.51
C ALA A 205 15.53 -18.96 -2.84
N ILE A 206 15.00 -20.20 -2.81
CA ILE A 206 14.52 -20.91 -4.00
C ILE A 206 13.34 -20.15 -4.64
N LEU A 207 12.32 -19.77 -3.87
CA LEU A 207 11.19 -19.01 -4.38
C LEU A 207 11.62 -17.67 -4.98
N ALA A 208 12.59 -16.99 -4.35
CA ALA A 208 13.17 -15.75 -4.87
C ALA A 208 13.99 -15.96 -6.16
N TYR A 209 14.73 -17.05 -6.26
CA TYR A 209 15.45 -17.43 -7.48
C TYR A 209 14.50 -17.58 -8.66
N PHE A 210 13.38 -18.25 -8.44
CA PHE A 210 12.34 -18.43 -9.45
C PHE A 210 11.47 -17.18 -9.67
N GLY A 211 11.64 -16.12 -8.87
CA GLY A 211 10.95 -14.85 -9.03
C GLY A 211 9.52 -14.83 -8.51
N LEU A 212 9.09 -15.85 -7.77
CA LEU A 212 7.76 -15.91 -7.15
C LEU A 212 7.62 -14.93 -5.97
N ILE A 213 8.73 -14.60 -5.33
CA ILE A 213 8.86 -13.58 -4.29
C ILE A 213 10.14 -12.77 -4.49
N ARG A 214 10.21 -11.60 -3.84
CA ARG A 214 11.47 -10.88 -3.65
C ARG A 214 11.76 -10.81 -2.15
N ARG A 215 12.94 -11.24 -1.74
CA ARG A 215 13.47 -10.96 -0.40
C ARG A 215 14.01 -9.54 -0.40
N VAL A 216 13.54 -8.72 0.54
CA VAL A 216 13.88 -7.30 0.61
C VAL A 216 14.89 -7.10 1.72
N PRO A 217 16.10 -6.60 1.42
CA PRO A 217 17.07 -6.28 2.45
C PRO A 217 16.54 -5.19 3.39
N PRO A 218 16.84 -5.26 4.70
CA PRO A 218 16.37 -4.26 5.67
C PRO A 218 16.71 -2.81 5.30
N TYR A 219 17.84 -2.57 4.65
CA TYR A 219 18.28 -1.22 4.25
C TYR A 219 17.47 -0.62 3.09
N GLU A 220 16.77 -1.44 2.30
CA GLU A 220 15.85 -0.95 1.25
C GLU A 220 14.54 -0.41 1.83
N ILE A 221 14.31 -0.60 3.12
CA ILE A 221 13.08 -0.15 3.78
C ILE A 221 13.39 1.10 4.58
N ALA A 222 12.67 2.18 4.27
CA ALA A 222 12.82 3.42 5.04
C ALA A 222 12.56 3.17 6.54
N ILE A 223 13.39 3.74 7.40
CA ILE A 223 13.39 3.55 8.87
C ILE A 223 11.98 3.65 9.47
N LYS A 224 11.17 4.65 9.05
CA LYS A 224 9.78 4.81 9.50
C LYS A 224 8.87 3.61 9.17
N ARG A 225 9.11 2.93 8.04
CA ARG A 225 8.35 1.75 7.63
C ARG A 225 8.81 0.50 8.39
N MET A 226 10.11 0.41 8.68
CA MET A 226 10.68 -0.63 9.52
C MET A 226 10.12 -0.56 10.94
N ASP A 227 10.06 0.64 11.54
CA ASP A 227 9.47 0.85 12.86
C ASP A 227 7.99 0.42 12.91
N THR A 228 7.24 0.65 11.83
CA THR A 228 5.85 0.22 11.72
C THR A 228 5.74 -1.31 11.63
N LEU A 229 6.58 -1.96 10.83
CA LEU A 229 6.64 -3.43 10.75
C LEU A 229 7.01 -4.07 12.10
N ILE A 230 7.92 -3.45 12.85
CA ILE A 230 8.34 -3.89 14.17
C ILE A 230 7.22 -3.70 15.20
N ARG A 231 6.53 -2.54 15.20
CA ARG A 231 5.40 -2.25 16.12
C ARG A 231 4.22 -3.18 15.90
N LEU A 232 3.92 -3.53 14.64
CA LEU A 232 2.84 -4.47 14.33
C LEU A 232 3.07 -5.87 14.90
N LYS A 233 4.31 -6.21 15.22
CA LYS A 233 4.69 -7.51 15.78
C LYS A 233 4.75 -7.55 17.30
N ASN A 234 4.38 -6.48 18.03
CA ASN A 234 4.43 -6.38 19.51
C ASN A 234 5.79 -6.80 20.12
N LEU A 235 6.91 -6.39 19.53
CA LEU A 235 8.21 -6.95 19.83
C LEU A 235 9.08 -5.98 20.64
N HIS A 236 9.64 -6.47 21.76
CA HIS A 236 10.34 -5.68 22.77
C HIS A 236 11.82 -5.39 22.50
N SER A 237 12.43 -5.95 21.44
CA SER A 237 13.86 -5.77 21.14
C SER A 237 14.12 -5.55 19.66
N ARG A 238 14.44 -4.29 19.30
CA ARG A 238 14.60 -3.81 17.92
C ARG A 238 15.66 -4.57 17.12
N ASN A 239 16.84 -4.75 17.67
CA ASN A 239 17.98 -5.34 16.94
C ASN A 239 17.82 -6.85 16.69
N ARG A 240 17.29 -7.58 17.66
CA ARG A 240 17.09 -9.03 17.58
C ARG A 240 15.99 -9.39 16.59
N ILE A 241 15.03 -8.51 16.39
CA ILE A 241 13.87 -8.68 15.53
C ILE A 241 14.24 -8.47 14.07
N ILE A 242 15.00 -7.41 13.76
CA ILE A 242 15.42 -7.10 12.40
C ILE A 242 16.25 -8.24 11.84
N SER A 243 17.13 -8.82 12.63
CA SER A 243 17.97 -9.95 12.20
C SER A 243 17.22 -11.26 12.01
N GLN A 244 16.02 -11.43 12.59
CA GLN A 244 15.23 -12.66 12.53
C GLN A 244 13.99 -12.55 11.62
N THR A 245 13.65 -11.33 11.16
CA THR A 245 12.48 -11.10 10.33
C THR A 245 12.87 -11.11 8.85
N GLU A 246 12.31 -12.05 8.11
CA GLU A 246 12.36 -12.04 6.66
C GLU A 246 11.35 -11.02 6.14
N ILE A 247 11.80 -10.13 5.27
CA ILE A 247 10.95 -9.14 4.62
C ILE A 247 10.71 -9.59 3.20
N ILE A 248 9.46 -9.89 2.89
CA ILE A 248 9.06 -10.50 1.63
C ILE A 248 8.15 -9.55 0.88
N ARG A 249 8.50 -9.30 -0.37
CA ARG A 249 7.63 -8.65 -1.33
C ARG A 249 7.11 -9.70 -2.31
N PHE A 250 5.79 -9.74 -2.48
CA PHE A 250 5.19 -10.54 -3.53
C PHE A 250 5.34 -9.82 -4.87
N GLU A 251 5.82 -10.57 -5.86
CA GLU A 251 5.81 -10.10 -7.24
C GLU A 251 4.48 -10.53 -7.88
N PRO A 252 3.84 -9.65 -8.66
CA PRO A 252 2.70 -10.06 -9.47
C PRO A 252 3.21 -11.01 -10.56
N ASN A 253 2.66 -12.21 -10.61
CA ASN A 253 2.96 -13.21 -11.63
C ASN A 253 1.75 -13.33 -12.56
N ASP A 254 1.99 -13.21 -13.85
CA ASP A 254 1.03 -13.36 -14.93
C ASP A 254 1.52 -14.43 -15.93
N GLU A 255 0.73 -14.68 -16.95
CA GLU A 255 1.10 -15.68 -17.97
C GLU A 255 2.42 -15.34 -18.66
N ALA A 256 2.76 -14.06 -18.82
CA ALA A 256 4.04 -13.63 -19.38
C ALA A 256 5.24 -13.99 -18.48
N ALA A 257 5.01 -14.23 -17.19
CA ALA A 257 6.04 -14.69 -16.26
C ALA A 257 6.40 -16.18 -16.45
N PHE A 258 5.53 -16.98 -17.13
CA PHE A 258 5.76 -18.41 -17.32
C PHE A 258 7.06 -18.71 -18.08
N ALA A 259 7.30 -18.03 -19.18
CA ALA A 259 8.53 -18.22 -19.97
C ALA A 259 9.79 -17.93 -19.14
N LYS A 260 9.75 -16.85 -18.31
CA LYS A 260 10.86 -16.51 -17.41
C LYS A 260 11.05 -17.54 -16.31
N LEU A 261 9.96 -18.11 -15.81
CA LEU A 261 9.99 -19.16 -14.80
C LEU A 261 10.69 -20.45 -15.37
N GLU A 262 10.32 -20.85 -16.58
CA GLU A 262 10.88 -22.02 -17.26
C GLU A 262 12.34 -21.77 -17.69
N GLN A 263 12.68 -20.56 -18.16
CA GLN A 263 14.06 -20.19 -18.41
C GLN A 263 14.93 -20.39 -17.17
N ARG A 264 14.45 -19.91 -16.00
CA ARG A 264 15.16 -20.10 -14.73
C ARG A 264 15.28 -21.57 -14.32
N ALA A 265 14.33 -22.40 -14.71
CA ALA A 265 14.43 -23.85 -14.51
C ALA A 265 15.57 -24.45 -15.35
N GLY A 266 15.71 -24.04 -16.60
CA GLY A 266 16.84 -24.43 -17.45
C GLY A 266 18.18 -23.98 -16.86
N GLU A 267 18.29 -22.72 -16.43
CA GLU A 267 19.50 -22.19 -15.78
C GLU A 267 19.83 -22.94 -14.48
N TRP A 268 18.83 -23.27 -13.67
CA TRP A 268 18.99 -24.06 -12.46
C TRP A 268 19.65 -25.41 -12.75
N LEU A 269 19.15 -26.12 -13.75
CA LEU A 269 19.66 -27.44 -14.15
C LEU A 269 21.06 -27.32 -14.73
N THR A 270 21.30 -26.37 -15.62
CA THR A 270 22.61 -26.13 -16.25
C THR A 270 23.69 -25.83 -15.20
N LYS A 271 23.37 -25.06 -14.18
CA LYS A 271 24.28 -24.77 -13.06
C LYS A 271 24.41 -25.92 -12.06
N GLY A 272 23.67 -27.00 -12.26
CA GLY A 272 23.69 -28.16 -11.36
C GLY A 272 23.25 -27.84 -9.93
N TYR A 273 22.27 -26.94 -9.78
CA TYR A 273 21.66 -26.69 -8.49
C TYR A 273 20.74 -27.84 -8.09
N THR A 274 20.65 -28.07 -6.79
CA THR A 274 19.64 -28.93 -6.19
C THR A 274 18.96 -28.23 -5.03
N THR A 275 17.73 -28.63 -4.74
CA THR A 275 16.99 -28.06 -3.60
C THR A 275 17.68 -28.33 -2.26
N ARG A 276 18.51 -29.35 -2.16
CA ARG A 276 19.26 -29.74 -0.95
C ARG A 276 20.54 -28.92 -0.77
N THR A 277 21.22 -28.56 -1.83
CA THR A 277 22.54 -27.89 -1.82
C THR A 277 22.41 -26.38 -2.02
N PHE A 278 21.25 -25.86 -2.42
CA PHE A 278 21.05 -24.44 -2.67
C PHE A 278 21.25 -23.61 -1.41
N SER A 279 22.34 -22.84 -1.35
CA SER A 279 22.78 -22.07 -0.22
C SER A 279 23.51 -20.80 -0.68
N PHE A 280 23.77 -19.87 0.24
CA PHE A 280 24.56 -18.68 -0.04
C PHE A 280 25.89 -19.02 -0.72
N ASP A 281 26.65 -19.94 -0.14
CA ASP A 281 27.97 -20.30 -0.64
C ASP A 281 27.91 -20.96 -2.03
N THR A 282 26.90 -21.82 -2.26
CA THR A 282 26.70 -22.45 -3.57
C THR A 282 26.36 -21.41 -4.63
N VAL A 283 25.49 -20.44 -4.32
CA VAL A 283 25.13 -19.37 -5.26
C VAL A 283 26.31 -18.43 -5.49
N ARG A 284 27.05 -18.09 -4.43
CA ARG A 284 28.27 -17.29 -4.56
C ARG A 284 29.30 -17.92 -5.49
N ALA A 285 29.49 -19.22 -5.34
CA ALA A 285 30.47 -19.96 -6.16
C ALA A 285 30.03 -20.16 -7.62
N LYS A 286 28.74 -20.40 -7.87
CA LYS A 286 28.21 -20.74 -9.21
C LYS A 286 27.68 -19.54 -10.00
N ASP A 287 27.30 -18.47 -9.32
CA ASP A 287 26.79 -17.24 -9.94
C ASP A 287 27.66 -16.03 -9.59
N SER A 288 27.40 -15.42 -8.43
CA SER A 288 28.16 -14.27 -7.94
C SER A 288 27.79 -13.94 -6.51
N ILE A 289 28.63 -13.13 -5.85
CA ILE A 289 28.33 -12.55 -4.52
C ILE A 289 27.07 -11.68 -4.57
N PHE A 290 26.82 -10.94 -5.67
CA PHE A 290 25.62 -10.12 -5.82
C PHE A 290 24.34 -10.98 -5.89
N ALA A 291 24.37 -12.06 -6.64
CA ALA A 291 23.26 -13.02 -6.68
C ALA A 291 23.02 -13.66 -5.32
N ALA A 292 24.07 -14.06 -4.62
CA ALA A 292 23.99 -14.63 -3.28
C ALA A 292 23.39 -13.64 -2.28
N ASN A 293 23.85 -12.39 -2.24
CA ASN A 293 23.31 -11.33 -1.36
C ASN A 293 21.82 -11.03 -1.65
N ARG A 294 21.43 -11.02 -2.93
CA ARG A 294 20.02 -10.82 -3.31
C ARG A 294 19.10 -11.95 -2.84
N LEU A 295 19.56 -13.18 -2.89
CA LEU A 295 18.77 -14.34 -2.51
C LEU A 295 18.82 -14.66 -1.01
N PHE A 296 19.86 -14.19 -0.32
CA PHE A 296 20.12 -14.41 1.10
C PHE A 296 20.46 -13.08 1.81
N PRO A 297 19.56 -12.09 1.82
CA PRO A 297 19.88 -10.71 2.26
C PRO A 297 20.23 -10.58 3.75
N ASN A 298 20.03 -11.62 4.55
CA ASN A 298 20.33 -11.66 5.98
C ASN A 298 21.58 -12.49 6.31
N LYS A 299 22.43 -12.78 5.31
CA LYS A 299 23.72 -13.46 5.44
C LYS A 299 24.92 -12.55 5.01
#